data_36e27dd0a5119afeb2a068e521e46a8f
#
_entry.id   36e27dd0a5119afeb2a068e521e46a8f
#
_cell.length_a   1.000
_cell.length_b   1.000
_cell.length_c   1.000
_cell.angle_alpha   90.00
_cell.angle_beta   90.00
_cell.angle_gamma   90.00
#
_symmetry.space_group_name_H-M   'P 1'
#
loop_
_entity.id
_entity.type
_entity.pdbx_description
1 polymer ?
#
loop_
_entity_poly.entity_id
_entity_poly.type
_entity_poly.pdbx_seq_one_letter_code
_entity_poly.pdbx_strand_id
1 'polypeptide(L)'
;MTAFMPTLKQLQYLTALHIHGHFGRAAEACFVTQSTLSAGIAELESLLGVRLVERNRRVVRFSPMGERVVAKAYDVLREADALASLTTGADKPLAGPLRLGVIPTIAPYLLPRVLPKVRAAWPDLKLFLREDMSAPACEALGRGMLGAVLLALPWDCGGTTTAMPLFDDAFHLVFHPGDLA
;
A
#
# COMPACT_ATOMS: atom_id res chain seq x y z
N MET A 1 -29.33 17.99 8.53
CA MET A 1 -28.14 18.44 7.78
C MET A 1 -27.59 17.23 7.06
N THR A 2 -27.88 17.07 5.78
CA THR A 2 -27.26 16.05 4.95
C THR A 2 -25.80 16.44 4.79
N ALA A 3 -24.92 15.81 5.56
CA ALA A 3 -23.49 16.00 5.38
C ALA A 3 -23.15 15.48 3.98
N PHE A 4 -22.69 16.36 3.11
CA PHE A 4 -22.12 15.99 1.83
C PHE A 4 -20.85 15.17 2.11
N MET A 5 -20.94 13.86 1.98
CA MET A 5 -19.82 12.96 2.24
C MET A 5 -19.21 12.49 0.92
N PRO A 6 -17.88 12.40 0.85
CA PRO A 6 -17.20 11.76 -0.27
C PRO A 6 -17.66 10.30 -0.42
N THR A 7 -17.80 9.83 -1.64
CA THR A 7 -18.04 8.41 -1.91
C THR A 7 -16.73 7.64 -1.89
N LEU A 8 -16.77 6.35 -1.51
CA LEU A 8 -15.59 5.47 -1.59
C LEU A 8 -14.99 5.43 -3.00
N LYS A 9 -15.86 5.52 -4.02
CA LYS A 9 -15.42 5.53 -5.41
C LYS A 9 -14.61 6.77 -5.78
N GLN A 10 -15.00 7.95 -5.29
CA GLN A 10 -14.24 9.18 -5.47
C GLN A 10 -12.88 9.10 -4.75
N LEU A 11 -12.84 8.51 -3.56
CA LEU A 11 -11.58 8.28 -2.83
C LEU A 11 -10.68 7.27 -3.56
N GLN A 12 -11.24 6.21 -4.13
CA GLN A 12 -10.50 5.27 -4.99
C GLN A 12 -9.89 5.96 -6.22
N TYR A 13 -10.63 6.86 -6.88
CA TYR A 13 -10.10 7.62 -8.02
C TYR A 13 -8.95 8.53 -7.62
N LEU A 14 -9.08 9.21 -6.49
CA LEU A 14 -8.05 10.11 -5.98
C LEU A 14 -6.77 9.35 -5.63
N THR A 15 -6.88 8.23 -4.92
CA THR A 15 -5.72 7.39 -4.54
C THR A 15 -5.09 6.71 -5.76
N ALA A 16 -5.87 6.25 -6.73
CA ALA A 16 -5.34 5.73 -7.98
C ALA A 16 -4.57 6.80 -8.77
N LEU A 17 -5.08 8.04 -8.83
CA LEU A 17 -4.38 9.13 -9.47
C LEU A 17 -3.07 9.45 -8.75
N HIS A 18 -3.04 9.38 -7.43
CA HIS A 18 -1.84 9.59 -6.63
C HIS A 18 -0.77 8.52 -6.90
N ILE A 19 -1.16 7.23 -7.00
CA ILE A 19 -0.25 6.12 -7.30
C ILE A 19 0.36 6.24 -8.70
N HIS A 20 -0.50 6.50 -9.68
CA HIS A 20 -0.09 6.41 -11.09
C HIS A 20 0.46 7.72 -11.66
N GLY A 21 0.20 8.87 -11.03
CA GLY A 21 0.65 10.18 -11.48
C GLY A 21 0.13 10.58 -12.87
N HIS A 22 -0.87 9.86 -13.40
CA HIS A 22 -1.41 10.07 -14.75
C HIS A 22 -2.87 9.64 -14.81
N PHE A 23 -3.75 10.53 -15.32
CA PHE A 23 -5.20 10.28 -15.35
C PHE A 23 -5.59 9.04 -16.15
N GLY A 24 -4.96 8.80 -17.31
CA GLY A 24 -5.24 7.61 -18.13
C GLY A 24 -4.91 6.31 -17.39
N ARG A 25 -3.69 6.19 -16.85
CA ARG A 25 -3.28 4.99 -16.08
C ARG A 25 -4.12 4.78 -14.82
N ALA A 26 -4.48 5.85 -14.14
CA ALA A 26 -5.36 5.78 -12.98
C ALA A 26 -6.77 5.28 -13.36
N ALA A 27 -7.30 5.74 -14.50
CA ALA A 27 -8.60 5.32 -15.02
C ALA A 27 -8.60 3.82 -15.40
N GLU A 28 -7.56 3.36 -16.08
CA GLU A 28 -7.36 1.93 -16.39
C GLU A 28 -7.33 1.09 -15.11
N ALA A 29 -6.58 1.53 -14.10
CA ALA A 29 -6.51 0.83 -12.80
C ALA A 29 -7.85 0.79 -12.06
N CYS A 30 -8.72 1.76 -12.30
CA CYS A 30 -10.07 1.82 -11.73
C CYS A 30 -11.15 1.21 -12.64
N PHE A 31 -10.80 0.65 -13.81
CA PHE A 31 -11.72 0.09 -14.80
C PHE A 31 -12.78 1.09 -15.27
N VAL A 32 -12.38 2.35 -15.47
CA VAL A 32 -13.25 3.42 -15.95
C VAL A 32 -12.59 4.24 -17.07
N THR A 33 -13.37 5.11 -17.72
CA THR A 33 -12.81 6.06 -18.67
C THR A 33 -12.08 7.20 -17.94
N GLN A 34 -11.10 7.82 -18.62
CA GLN A 34 -10.39 8.98 -18.08
C GLN A 34 -11.33 10.15 -17.75
N SER A 35 -12.38 10.35 -18.56
CA SER A 35 -13.40 11.38 -18.32
C SER A 35 -14.18 11.11 -17.04
N THR A 36 -14.56 9.84 -16.77
CA THR A 36 -15.26 9.43 -15.55
C THR A 36 -14.40 9.67 -14.30
N LEU A 37 -13.14 9.27 -14.35
CA LEU A 37 -12.23 9.48 -13.22
C LEU A 37 -11.99 10.98 -12.98
N SER A 38 -11.76 11.76 -14.05
CA SER A 38 -11.56 13.20 -13.95
C SER A 38 -12.80 13.94 -13.41
N ALA A 39 -14.01 13.53 -13.82
CA ALA A 39 -15.26 14.07 -13.29
C ALA A 39 -15.43 13.76 -11.82
N GLY A 40 -15.19 12.49 -11.40
CA GLY A 40 -15.30 12.10 -9.99
C GLY A 40 -14.33 12.84 -9.08
N ILE A 41 -13.10 13.13 -9.54
CA ILE A 41 -12.15 13.95 -8.79
C ILE A 41 -12.62 15.41 -8.73
N ALA A 42 -13.14 15.97 -9.82
CA ALA A 42 -13.67 17.34 -9.84
C ALA A 42 -14.89 17.51 -8.93
N GLU A 43 -15.77 16.50 -8.86
CA GLU A 43 -16.89 16.46 -7.91
C GLU A 43 -16.39 16.41 -6.48
N LEU A 44 -15.36 15.60 -6.18
CA LEU A 44 -14.75 15.54 -4.85
C LEU A 44 -14.14 16.88 -4.45
N GLU A 45 -13.42 17.56 -5.35
CA GLU A 45 -12.89 18.90 -5.13
C GLU A 45 -14.00 19.92 -4.85
N SER A 46 -15.08 19.87 -5.63
CA SER A 46 -16.26 20.72 -5.43
C SER A 46 -16.94 20.46 -4.09
N LEU A 47 -17.08 19.19 -3.70
CA LEU A 47 -17.67 18.78 -2.44
C LEU A 47 -16.86 19.28 -1.22
N LEU A 48 -15.53 19.16 -1.30
CA LEU A 48 -14.62 19.58 -0.23
C LEU A 48 -14.32 21.08 -0.26
N GLY A 49 -14.71 21.80 -1.32
CA GLY A 49 -14.45 23.23 -1.49
C GLY A 49 -12.97 23.58 -1.67
N VAL A 50 -12.14 22.61 -2.02
CA VAL A 50 -10.68 22.79 -2.17
C VAL A 50 -10.15 22.09 -3.41
N ARG A 51 -9.12 22.66 -4.01
CA ARG A 51 -8.38 21.97 -5.09
C ARG A 51 -7.39 20.98 -4.50
N LEU A 52 -7.49 19.72 -4.92
CA LEU A 52 -6.61 18.64 -4.52
C LEU A 52 -5.49 18.41 -5.52
N VAL A 53 -5.79 18.65 -6.80
CA VAL A 53 -4.88 18.34 -7.92
C VAL A 53 -4.62 19.59 -8.75
N GLU A 54 -3.36 19.91 -8.97
CA GLU A 54 -2.91 20.94 -9.88
C GLU A 54 -2.84 20.36 -11.30
N ARG A 55 -3.71 20.85 -12.19
CA ARG A 55 -3.79 20.40 -13.57
C ARG A 55 -2.78 21.16 -14.42
N ASN A 56 -1.52 20.73 -14.40
CA ASN A 56 -0.58 21.17 -15.41
C ASN A 56 -0.54 20.13 -16.55
N ARG A 57 -0.48 20.59 -17.83
CA ARG A 57 -0.67 19.73 -19.02
C ARG A 57 0.28 18.52 -19.14
N ARG A 58 1.34 18.44 -18.34
CA ARG A 58 2.35 17.38 -18.44
C ARG A 58 2.57 16.55 -17.17
N VAL A 59 2.23 17.08 -15.99
CA VAL A 59 2.51 16.39 -14.71
C VAL A 59 1.34 16.62 -13.76
N VAL A 60 0.85 15.54 -13.19
CA VAL A 60 -0.11 15.59 -12.07
C VAL A 60 0.66 15.92 -10.81
N ARG A 61 0.28 17.02 -10.16
CA ARG A 61 0.80 17.38 -8.84
C ARG A 61 -0.36 17.52 -7.85
N PHE A 62 -0.15 17.06 -6.66
CA PHE A 62 -1.12 17.26 -5.59
C PHE A 62 -0.79 18.54 -4.84
N SER A 63 -1.82 19.29 -4.44
CA SER A 63 -1.64 20.41 -3.52
C SER A 63 -1.28 19.89 -2.12
N PRO A 64 -0.73 20.73 -1.22
CA PRO A 64 -0.49 20.31 0.17
C PRO A 64 -1.76 19.79 0.87
N MET A 65 -2.93 20.35 0.54
CA MET A 65 -4.21 19.84 1.02
C MET A 65 -4.58 18.54 0.34
N GLY A 66 -4.28 18.40 -0.96
CA GLY A 66 -4.45 17.16 -1.73
C GLY A 66 -3.72 15.98 -1.11
N GLU A 67 -2.45 16.15 -0.72
CA GLU A 67 -1.66 15.12 -0.05
C GLU A 67 -2.30 14.69 1.29
N ARG A 68 -2.79 15.65 2.08
CA ARG A 68 -3.49 15.37 3.34
C ARG A 68 -4.79 14.61 3.12
N VAL A 69 -5.56 14.98 2.09
CA VAL A 69 -6.81 14.29 1.74
C VAL A 69 -6.52 12.89 1.21
N VAL A 70 -5.48 12.71 0.40
CA VAL A 70 -5.02 11.39 -0.08
C VAL A 70 -4.67 10.49 1.11
N ALA A 71 -3.90 10.97 2.08
CA ALA A 71 -3.56 10.20 3.28
C ALA A 71 -4.83 9.72 4.02
N LYS A 72 -5.82 10.60 4.19
CA LYS A 72 -7.10 10.24 4.82
C LYS A 72 -7.97 9.34 3.94
N ALA A 73 -7.90 9.49 2.62
CA ALA A 73 -8.60 8.60 1.70
C ALA A 73 -8.10 7.14 1.83
N TYR A 74 -6.79 6.94 1.99
CA TYR A 74 -6.24 5.60 2.28
C TYR A 74 -6.77 5.02 3.59
N ASP A 75 -6.84 5.82 4.67
CA ASP A 75 -7.41 5.36 5.94
C ASP A 75 -8.86 4.90 5.77
N VAL A 76 -9.70 5.71 5.12
CA VAL A 76 -11.12 5.38 4.91
C VAL A 76 -11.28 4.13 4.05
N LEU A 77 -10.52 4.00 2.97
CA LEU A 77 -10.57 2.83 2.09
C LEU A 77 -10.13 1.57 2.82
N ARG A 78 -9.11 1.66 3.68
CA ARG A 78 -8.66 0.54 4.53
C ARG A 78 -9.76 0.09 5.50
N GLU A 79 -10.43 1.04 6.18
CA GLU A 79 -11.53 0.71 7.09
C GLU A 79 -12.74 0.12 6.34
N ALA A 80 -13.02 0.59 5.11
CA ALA A 80 -14.05 0.01 4.27
C ALA A 80 -13.71 -1.43 3.83
N ASP A 81 -12.45 -1.70 3.48
CA ASP A 81 -11.97 -3.05 3.18
C ASP A 81 -12.01 -3.95 4.42
N ALA A 82 -11.66 -3.43 5.60
CA ALA A 82 -11.77 -4.15 6.86
C ALA A 82 -13.23 -4.53 7.16
N LEU A 83 -14.17 -3.60 6.95
CA LEU A 83 -15.60 -3.86 7.09
C LEU A 83 -16.07 -4.99 6.15
N ALA A 84 -15.67 -4.98 4.89
CA ALA A 84 -16.00 -6.03 3.93
C ALA A 84 -15.39 -7.39 4.35
N SER A 85 -14.22 -7.37 4.96
CA SER A 85 -13.53 -8.58 5.44
C SER A 85 -14.20 -9.22 6.64
N LEU A 86 -14.94 -8.46 7.47
CA LEU A 86 -15.69 -9.01 8.62
C LEU A 86 -16.72 -10.08 8.20
N THR A 87 -17.28 -9.94 6.99
CA THR A 87 -18.30 -10.88 6.50
C THR A 87 -17.71 -12.07 5.74
N THR A 88 -16.44 -11.97 5.30
CA THR A 88 -15.81 -12.99 4.45
C THR A 88 -14.96 -14.01 5.20
N GLY A 89 -14.71 -13.82 6.49
CA GLY A 89 -13.77 -14.68 7.22
C GLY A 89 -13.91 -14.66 8.75
N ALA A 90 -15.10 -14.34 9.27
CA ALA A 90 -15.34 -14.22 10.72
C ALA A 90 -14.89 -15.46 11.54
N ASP A 91 -14.83 -16.65 10.92
CA ASP A 91 -14.49 -17.91 11.57
C ASP A 91 -13.12 -18.49 11.16
N LYS A 92 -12.40 -17.83 10.23
CA LYS A 92 -11.09 -18.36 9.74
C LYS A 92 -9.99 -17.31 9.87
N PRO A 93 -9.03 -17.51 10.78
CA PRO A 93 -7.86 -16.65 10.88
C PRO A 93 -7.08 -16.67 9.55
N LEU A 94 -6.62 -15.51 9.10
CA LEU A 94 -5.83 -15.34 7.87
C LEU A 94 -6.56 -15.78 6.57
N ALA A 95 -7.87 -15.61 6.49
CA ALA A 95 -8.60 -15.72 5.23
C ALA A 95 -8.67 -14.35 4.52
N GLY A 96 -8.57 -14.35 3.18
CA GLY A 96 -8.68 -13.13 2.38
C GLY A 96 -7.35 -12.54 1.90
N PRO A 97 -7.35 -11.29 1.37
CA PRO A 97 -6.18 -10.69 0.75
C PRO A 97 -5.20 -10.13 1.80
N LEU A 98 -3.94 -10.56 1.74
CA LEU A 98 -2.82 -9.96 2.46
C LEU A 98 -1.80 -9.44 1.45
N ARG A 99 -1.51 -8.15 1.47
CA ARG A 99 -0.44 -7.53 0.68
C ARG A 99 0.79 -7.38 1.54
N LEU A 100 1.83 -8.15 1.22
CA LEU A 100 3.09 -8.21 1.97
C LEU A 100 4.22 -7.60 1.14
N GLY A 101 4.85 -6.56 1.68
CA GLY A 101 6.11 -6.03 1.18
C GLY A 101 7.28 -6.83 1.73
N VAL A 102 8.29 -7.09 0.90
CA VAL A 102 9.52 -7.78 1.33
C VAL A 102 10.71 -7.10 0.68
N ILE A 103 11.78 -6.87 1.42
CA ILE A 103 12.99 -6.29 0.84
C ILE A 103 13.77 -7.33 0.01
N PRO A 104 14.51 -6.89 -1.03
CA PRO A 104 15.22 -7.79 -1.96
C PRO A 104 16.25 -8.71 -1.29
N THR A 105 16.80 -8.30 -0.17
CA THR A 105 17.77 -9.09 0.59
C THR A 105 17.15 -10.23 1.39
N ILE A 106 15.83 -10.20 1.61
CA ILE A 106 15.08 -11.26 2.34
C ILE A 106 14.26 -12.13 1.38
N ALA A 107 13.62 -11.51 0.38
CA ALA A 107 12.66 -12.18 -0.48
C ALA A 107 13.17 -13.50 -1.09
N PRO A 108 14.32 -13.56 -1.80
CA PRO A 108 14.77 -14.76 -2.50
C PRO A 108 15.19 -15.90 -1.56
N TYR A 109 15.53 -15.59 -0.32
CA TYR A 109 15.99 -16.59 0.66
C TYR A 109 14.89 -17.12 1.57
N LEU A 110 13.99 -16.24 2.00
CA LEU A 110 12.92 -16.58 2.95
C LEU A 110 11.68 -17.13 2.25
N LEU A 111 11.21 -16.44 1.20
CA LEU A 111 9.91 -16.74 0.59
C LEU A 111 9.83 -18.17 0.04
N PRO A 112 10.82 -18.73 -0.69
CA PRO A 112 10.75 -20.10 -1.17
C PRO A 112 10.57 -21.14 -0.06
N ARG A 113 11.10 -20.87 1.12
CA ARG A 113 11.02 -21.77 2.30
C ARG A 113 9.70 -21.66 3.05
N VAL A 114 9.12 -20.45 3.07
CA VAL A 114 7.94 -20.12 3.89
C VAL A 114 6.64 -20.27 3.12
N LEU A 115 6.61 -19.87 1.85
CA LEU A 115 5.37 -19.87 1.04
C LEU A 115 4.68 -21.24 0.94
N PRO A 116 5.40 -22.37 0.73
CA PRO A 116 4.73 -23.67 0.72
C PRO A 116 4.04 -24.01 2.04
N LYS A 117 4.66 -23.65 3.17
CA LYS A 117 4.11 -23.87 4.50
C LYS A 117 2.89 -22.99 4.77
N VAL A 118 2.97 -21.70 4.37
CA VAL A 118 1.86 -20.76 4.49
C VAL A 118 0.67 -21.22 3.66
N ARG A 119 0.87 -21.64 2.41
CA ARG A 119 -0.20 -22.14 1.55
C ARG A 119 -0.85 -23.42 2.09
N ALA A 120 -0.07 -24.29 2.71
CA ALA A 120 -0.60 -25.51 3.31
C ALA A 120 -1.40 -25.23 4.59
N ALA A 121 -0.92 -24.29 5.42
CA ALA A 121 -1.57 -23.95 6.70
C ALA A 121 -2.81 -23.04 6.50
N TRP A 122 -2.77 -22.13 5.52
CA TRP A 122 -3.84 -21.14 5.25
C TRP A 122 -4.20 -21.10 3.77
N PRO A 123 -4.95 -22.10 3.25
CA PRO A 123 -5.28 -22.19 1.83
C PRO A 123 -6.19 -21.05 1.35
N ASP A 124 -6.97 -20.45 2.24
CA ASP A 124 -7.87 -19.33 1.94
C ASP A 124 -7.18 -17.96 1.95
N LEU A 125 -5.88 -17.91 2.33
CA LEU A 125 -5.08 -16.69 2.30
C LEU A 125 -4.67 -16.34 0.88
N LYS A 126 -5.12 -15.19 0.40
CA LYS A 126 -4.71 -14.61 -0.89
C LYS A 126 -3.50 -13.70 -0.67
N LEU A 127 -2.30 -14.26 -0.74
CA LEU A 127 -1.08 -13.52 -0.50
C LEU A 127 -0.60 -12.84 -1.78
N PHE A 128 -0.48 -11.50 -1.73
CA PHE A 128 0.10 -10.66 -2.76
C PHE A 128 1.46 -10.16 -2.28
N LEU A 129 2.51 -10.51 -3.01
CA LEU A 129 3.88 -10.15 -2.68
C LEU A 129 4.34 -8.96 -3.52
N ARG A 130 4.99 -8.01 -2.88
CA ARG A 130 5.65 -6.89 -3.52
C ARG A 130 7.07 -6.78 -2.99
N GLU A 131 8.04 -6.81 -3.89
CA GLU A 131 9.44 -6.57 -3.55
C GLU A 131 9.76 -5.10 -3.72
N ASP A 132 10.27 -4.48 -2.66
CA ASP A 132 10.64 -3.06 -2.62
C ASP A 132 11.76 -2.83 -1.61
N MET A 133 12.52 -1.75 -1.78
CA MET A 133 13.46 -1.28 -0.77
C MET A 133 12.71 -0.81 0.49
N SER A 134 13.41 -0.77 1.64
CA SER A 134 12.80 -0.45 2.94
C SER A 134 11.97 0.84 2.93
N ALA A 135 12.51 1.94 2.39
CA ALA A 135 11.80 3.23 2.42
C ALA A 135 10.51 3.22 1.58
N PRO A 136 10.49 2.80 0.29
CA PRO A 136 9.26 2.68 -0.49
C PRO A 136 8.26 1.67 0.12
N ALA A 137 8.74 0.56 0.70
CA ALA A 137 7.88 -0.43 1.35
C ALA A 137 7.18 0.17 2.58
N CYS A 138 7.92 0.90 3.43
CA CYS A 138 7.35 1.60 4.58
C CYS A 138 6.37 2.69 4.18
N GLU A 139 6.66 3.44 3.12
CA GLU A 139 5.74 4.42 2.58
C GLU A 139 4.45 3.77 2.07
N ALA A 140 4.55 2.64 1.36
CA ALA A 140 3.40 1.87 0.91
C ALA A 140 2.60 1.27 2.09
N LEU A 141 3.27 0.85 3.18
CA LEU A 141 2.63 0.42 4.42
C LEU A 141 1.85 1.58 5.07
N GLY A 142 2.49 2.73 5.24
CA GLY A 142 1.87 3.93 5.81
C GLY A 142 0.67 4.43 5.00
N ARG A 143 0.67 4.22 3.69
CA ARG A 143 -0.46 4.51 2.77
C ARG A 143 -1.52 3.41 2.73
N GLY A 144 -1.38 2.32 3.50
CA GLY A 144 -2.32 1.20 3.49
C GLY A 144 -2.31 0.36 2.21
N MET A 145 -1.33 0.55 1.32
CA MET A 145 -1.16 -0.27 0.12
C MET A 145 -0.58 -1.65 0.44
N LEU A 146 0.11 -1.76 1.57
CA LEU A 146 0.61 -3.01 2.15
C LEU A 146 -0.01 -3.21 3.53
N GLY A 147 -0.29 -4.46 3.90
CA GLY A 147 -0.76 -4.84 5.22
C GLY A 147 0.37 -5.13 6.19
N ALA A 148 1.53 -5.54 5.66
CA ALA A 148 2.75 -5.79 6.43
C ALA A 148 3.98 -5.63 5.54
N VAL A 149 5.16 -5.45 6.17
CA VAL A 149 6.45 -5.41 5.48
C VAL A 149 7.46 -6.26 6.26
N LEU A 150 8.21 -7.10 5.53
CA LEU A 150 9.39 -7.79 6.04
C LEU A 150 10.64 -7.00 5.65
N LEU A 151 11.38 -6.55 6.64
CA LEU A 151 12.60 -5.77 6.46
C LEU A 151 13.62 -6.05 7.56
N ALA A 152 14.85 -5.57 7.40
CA ALA A 152 15.88 -5.65 8.42
C ALA A 152 15.72 -4.53 9.45
N LEU A 153 15.84 -4.86 10.73
CA LEU A 153 15.87 -3.90 11.83
C LEU A 153 17.32 -3.56 12.22
N PRO A 154 17.58 -2.36 12.75
CA PRO A 154 16.62 -1.30 13.06
C PRO A 154 16.22 -0.49 11.81
N TRP A 155 14.93 -0.30 11.61
CA TRP A 155 14.37 0.58 10.58
C TRP A 155 13.08 1.19 11.10
N ASP A 156 12.94 2.50 11.02
CA ASP A 156 11.72 3.21 11.41
C ASP A 156 10.85 3.48 10.18
N CYS A 157 9.69 2.85 10.13
CA CYS A 157 8.68 3.11 9.10
C CYS A 157 7.84 4.37 9.40
N GLY A 158 7.99 4.98 10.57
CA GLY A 158 7.20 6.12 11.00
C GLY A 158 5.74 5.80 11.33
N GLY A 159 4.99 6.82 11.75
CA GLY A 159 3.55 6.72 11.97
C GLY A 159 3.17 5.79 13.13
N THR A 160 2.09 5.01 12.92
CA THR A 160 1.52 4.07 13.89
C THR A 160 1.94 2.62 13.65
N THR A 161 3.05 2.40 12.93
CA THR A 161 3.54 1.05 12.64
C THR A 161 4.18 0.42 13.88
N THR A 162 3.92 -0.88 14.09
CA THR A 162 4.57 -1.66 15.14
C THR A 162 5.56 -2.63 14.52
N ALA A 163 6.81 -2.56 14.94
CA ALA A 163 7.84 -3.51 14.54
C ALA A 163 7.81 -4.73 15.48
N MET A 164 7.85 -5.92 14.90
CA MET A 164 7.93 -7.18 15.62
C MET A 164 9.16 -7.95 15.12
N PRO A 165 10.19 -8.14 15.95
CA PRO A 165 11.32 -8.99 15.60
C PRO A 165 10.86 -10.43 15.35
N LEU A 166 11.34 -11.04 14.26
CA LEU A 166 11.01 -12.42 13.89
C LEU A 166 12.17 -13.37 14.17
N PHE A 167 13.37 -12.99 13.77
CA PHE A 167 14.61 -13.77 13.98
C PHE A 167 15.82 -12.86 13.76
N ASP A 168 16.97 -13.31 14.25
CA ASP A 168 18.26 -12.68 14.00
C ASP A 168 18.96 -13.32 12.81
N ASP A 169 19.58 -12.49 11.96
CA ASP A 169 20.38 -12.92 10.82
C ASP A 169 21.78 -12.29 10.94
N ALA A 170 22.76 -13.12 11.26
CA ALA A 170 24.12 -12.65 11.56
C ALA A 170 24.87 -12.28 10.27
N PHE A 171 25.56 -11.17 10.30
CA PHE A 171 26.54 -10.85 9.24
C PHE A 171 27.79 -11.69 9.40
N HIS A 172 28.24 -12.28 8.30
CA HIS A 172 29.49 -13.01 8.23
C HIS A 172 30.46 -12.28 7.31
N LEU A 173 31.67 -12.05 7.79
CA LEU A 173 32.76 -11.57 6.96
C LEU A 173 33.37 -12.77 6.23
N VAL A 174 33.38 -12.70 4.90
CA VAL A 174 34.00 -13.70 4.04
C VAL A 174 35.23 -13.06 3.40
N PHE A 175 36.39 -13.70 3.56
CA PHE A 175 37.65 -13.23 2.98
C PHE A 175 38.48 -14.41 2.49
N HIS A 176 39.40 -14.14 1.56
CA HIS A 176 40.36 -15.15 1.12
C HIS A 176 41.44 -15.32 2.20
N PRO A 177 41.88 -16.56 2.52
CA PRO A 177 42.89 -16.78 3.57
C PRO A 177 44.20 -15.99 3.42
N GLY A 178 44.55 -15.55 2.20
CA GLY A 178 45.71 -14.73 1.93
C GLY A 178 45.52 -13.21 2.18
N ASP A 179 44.32 -12.76 2.49
CA ASP A 179 44.01 -11.33 2.70
C ASP A 179 44.22 -10.89 4.15
N LEU A 180 44.63 -11.81 5.03
CA LEU A 180 44.91 -11.56 6.46
C LEU A 180 46.40 -11.36 6.77
N ALA A 181 47.24 -11.04 5.79
CA ALA A 181 48.66 -10.81 5.98
C ALA A 181 48.99 -9.35 6.19
#